data_4138eb299fee8a62288b7282e82d2825
#
_entry.id   4138eb299fee8a62288b7282e82d2825
#
_cell.length_a   1.000
_cell.length_b   1.000
_cell.length_c   1.000
_cell.angle_alpha   90.00
_cell.angle_beta   90.00
_cell.angle_gamma   90.00
#
_symmetry.space_group_name_H-M   'P 1'
#
loop_
_entity.id
_entity.type
_entity.pdbx_description
1 polymer ?
#
loop_
_entity_poly.entity_id
_entity_poly.type
_entity_poly.pdbx_seq_one_letter_code
_entity_poly.pdbx_strand_id
1 'polypeptide(L)'
;VAEELRHPIDKHSRSLIIDTMKLLLDRCIRFYDRQFITRENANNDLLARFELLLNNYYHSALPTSKGIPTVQYCADQLCLSTNYFSDLVKKETGMSAIKHIQQKIMDIAKERIMNTQKSISQISDEMGFQYPQHFTRWFKKMEGCTPNEYRNEIIKQAIN
;
A
#
# COMPACT_ATOMS: atom_id res chain seq x y z
N VAL A 1 14.41 -31.48 31.21
CA VAL A 1 15.67 -30.69 31.37
C VAL A 1 15.92 -30.38 32.84
N ALA A 2 14.93 -29.85 33.56
CA ALA A 2 15.10 -29.48 35.00
C ALA A 2 15.35 -30.68 35.92
N GLU A 3 14.85 -31.86 35.55
CA GLU A 3 15.02 -33.09 36.32
C GLU A 3 16.40 -33.73 36.02
N GLU A 4 16.85 -33.69 34.80
CA GLU A 4 18.16 -34.17 34.34
C GLU A 4 19.33 -33.37 34.94
N LEU A 5 19.14 -32.11 35.24
CA LEU A 5 20.13 -31.24 35.89
C LEU A 5 20.33 -31.56 37.40
N ARG A 6 19.47 -32.39 38.03
CA ARG A 6 19.56 -32.82 39.42
C ARG A 6 20.30 -34.14 39.62
N HIS A 7 20.56 -34.87 38.56
CA HIS A 7 21.27 -36.13 38.60
C HIS A 7 22.74 -35.99 38.17
N PRO A 8 23.66 -36.83 38.62
CA PRO A 8 25.03 -36.79 38.17
C PRO A 8 25.08 -36.97 36.65
N ILE A 9 25.84 -36.07 35.98
CA ILE A 9 25.99 -36.09 34.51
C ILE A 9 26.61 -37.41 34.07
N ASP A 10 25.82 -38.24 33.36
CA ASP A 10 26.31 -39.43 32.72
C ASP A 10 26.59 -39.18 31.23
N LYS A 11 27.09 -40.21 30.51
CA LYS A 11 27.43 -40.14 29.09
C LYS A 11 26.22 -39.86 28.17
N HIS A 12 24.99 -40.06 28.65
CA HIS A 12 23.75 -39.89 27.90
C HIS A 12 23.10 -38.52 28.21
N SER A 13 23.32 -37.94 29.39
CA SER A 13 22.73 -36.67 29.80
C SER A 13 23.06 -35.53 28.83
N ARG A 14 24.30 -35.51 28.32
CA ARG A 14 24.73 -34.48 27.35
C ARG A 14 23.93 -34.58 26.03
N SER A 15 23.71 -35.77 25.52
CA SER A 15 22.93 -35.99 24.29
C SER A 15 21.47 -35.58 24.50
N LEU A 16 20.86 -35.99 25.59
CA LEU A 16 19.46 -35.66 25.93
C LEU A 16 19.25 -34.18 26.06
N ILE A 17 20.18 -33.44 26.68
CA ILE A 17 20.12 -31.97 26.78
C ILE A 17 20.19 -31.34 25.41
N ILE A 18 21.14 -31.76 24.54
CA ILE A 18 21.30 -31.23 23.19
C ILE A 18 20.04 -31.49 22.36
N ASP A 19 19.49 -32.68 22.38
CA ASP A 19 18.29 -33.04 21.63
C ASP A 19 17.06 -32.28 22.11
N THR A 20 16.94 -32.06 23.42
CA THR A 20 15.85 -31.25 23.99
C THR A 20 15.97 -29.78 23.59
N MET A 21 17.18 -29.22 23.61
CA MET A 21 17.44 -27.85 23.16
C MET A 21 17.16 -27.70 21.66
N LYS A 22 17.58 -28.68 20.84
CA LYS A 22 17.30 -28.70 19.41
C LYS A 22 15.79 -28.71 19.14
N LEU A 23 15.05 -29.59 19.83
CA LEU A 23 13.59 -29.65 19.70
C LEU A 23 12.91 -28.34 20.11
N LEU A 24 13.40 -27.65 21.15
CA LEU A 24 12.91 -26.33 21.55
C LEU A 24 13.15 -25.29 20.46
N LEU A 25 14.36 -25.26 19.90
CA LEU A 25 14.70 -24.34 18.81
C LEU A 25 13.86 -24.61 17.55
N ASP A 26 13.69 -25.85 17.16
CA ASP A 26 12.86 -26.24 16.01
C ASP A 26 11.39 -25.82 16.19
N ARG A 27 10.87 -25.93 17.44
CA ARG A 27 9.52 -25.41 17.76
C ARG A 27 9.45 -23.89 17.70
N CYS A 28 10.47 -23.18 18.17
CA CYS A 28 10.54 -21.72 18.06
C CYS A 28 10.58 -21.26 16.61
N ILE A 29 11.39 -21.89 15.76
CA ILE A 29 11.47 -21.62 14.32
C ILE A 29 10.10 -21.84 13.67
N ARG A 30 9.48 -22.99 13.91
CA ARG A 30 8.17 -23.30 13.34
C ARG A 30 7.08 -22.32 13.78
N PHE A 31 7.11 -21.87 15.04
CA PHE A 31 6.18 -20.83 15.53
C PHE A 31 6.42 -19.49 14.86
N TYR A 32 7.69 -19.12 14.66
CA TYR A 32 8.11 -17.92 13.98
C TYR A 32 7.65 -17.92 12.51
N ASP A 33 7.90 -19.00 11.79
CA ASP A 33 7.49 -19.18 10.39
C ASP A 33 5.96 -19.05 10.21
N ARG A 34 5.18 -19.64 11.11
CA ARG A 34 3.71 -19.48 11.11
C ARG A 34 3.27 -18.04 11.30
N GLN A 35 3.91 -17.30 12.20
CA GLN A 35 3.60 -15.88 12.39
C GLN A 35 3.96 -15.03 11.18
N PHE A 36 5.04 -15.34 10.48
CA PHE A 36 5.44 -14.65 9.26
C PHE A 36 4.43 -14.85 8.13
N ILE A 37 4.03 -16.08 7.85
CA ILE A 37 3.02 -16.41 6.81
C ILE A 37 1.68 -15.71 7.12
N THR A 38 1.24 -15.73 8.38
CA THR A 38 -0.01 -15.08 8.79
C THR A 38 0.08 -13.55 8.65
N ARG A 39 1.24 -12.96 8.95
CA ARG A 39 1.47 -11.51 8.87
C ARG A 39 1.59 -11.04 7.42
N GLU A 40 2.22 -11.82 6.55
CA GLU A 40 2.32 -11.54 5.12
C GLU A 40 0.94 -11.57 4.45
N ASN A 41 0.12 -12.57 4.74
CA ASN A 41 -1.25 -12.63 4.26
C ASN A 41 -2.09 -11.45 4.78
N ALA A 42 -1.95 -11.07 6.04
CA ALA A 42 -2.65 -9.92 6.61
C ALA A 42 -2.20 -8.58 5.98
N ASN A 43 -0.92 -8.45 5.65
CA ASN A 43 -0.38 -7.27 4.99
C ASN A 43 -0.88 -7.15 3.54
N ASN A 44 -0.93 -8.26 2.79
CA ASN A 44 -1.47 -8.31 1.44
C ASN A 44 -2.97 -7.97 1.43
N ASP A 45 -3.75 -8.49 2.39
CA ASP A 45 -5.16 -8.13 2.58
C ASP A 45 -5.32 -6.62 2.86
N LEU A 46 -4.45 -6.04 3.67
CA LEU A 46 -4.49 -4.62 3.98
C LEU A 46 -4.18 -3.74 2.77
N LEU A 47 -3.21 -4.12 1.93
CA LEU A 47 -2.94 -3.42 0.67
C LEU A 47 -4.14 -3.48 -0.27
N ALA A 48 -4.77 -4.65 -0.42
CA ALA A 48 -5.98 -4.79 -1.22
C ALA A 48 -7.12 -3.89 -0.70
N ARG A 49 -7.31 -3.82 0.62
CA ARG A 49 -8.28 -2.91 1.25
C ARG A 49 -7.93 -1.44 1.04
N PHE A 50 -6.66 -1.09 1.05
CA PHE A 50 -6.20 0.28 0.76
C PHE A 50 -6.47 0.67 -0.69
N GLU A 51 -6.17 -0.21 -1.66
CA GLU A 51 -6.50 0.00 -3.07
C GLU A 51 -8.01 0.16 -3.29
N LEU A 52 -8.82 -0.68 -2.66
CA LEU A 52 -10.27 -0.60 -2.71
C LEU A 52 -10.79 0.72 -2.09
N LEU A 53 -10.20 1.16 -0.98
CA LEU A 53 -10.52 2.44 -0.35
C LEU A 53 -10.30 3.60 -1.30
N LEU A 54 -9.14 3.67 -1.97
CA LEU A 54 -8.84 4.72 -2.94
C LEU A 54 -9.78 4.68 -4.15
N ASN A 55 -10.06 3.48 -4.68
CA ASN A 55 -11.03 3.33 -5.75
C ASN A 55 -12.42 3.85 -5.35
N ASN A 56 -12.94 3.42 -4.21
CA ASN A 56 -14.24 3.85 -3.69
C ASN A 56 -14.27 5.36 -3.42
N TYR A 57 -13.18 5.93 -2.91
CA TYR A 57 -13.05 7.37 -2.71
C TYR A 57 -13.31 8.15 -4.00
N TYR A 58 -12.64 7.75 -5.10
CA TYR A 58 -12.75 8.41 -6.40
C TYR A 58 -14.01 8.06 -7.21
N HIS A 59 -14.74 7.01 -6.82
CA HIS A 59 -16.08 6.69 -7.37
C HIS A 59 -17.22 7.36 -6.58
N SER A 60 -16.91 8.07 -5.51
CA SER A 60 -17.88 8.81 -4.69
C SER A 60 -17.78 10.32 -4.93
N ALA A 61 -18.60 11.11 -4.23
CA ALA A 61 -18.51 12.58 -4.22
C ALA A 61 -17.45 13.11 -3.23
N LEU A 62 -16.69 12.25 -2.56
CA LEU A 62 -15.71 12.66 -1.55
C LEU A 62 -14.59 13.55 -2.10
N PRO A 63 -14.00 13.29 -3.28
CA PRO A 63 -12.97 14.17 -3.81
C PRO A 63 -13.44 15.62 -3.97
N THR A 64 -14.63 15.83 -4.49
CA THR A 64 -15.20 17.16 -4.69
C THR A 64 -15.46 17.89 -3.36
N SER A 65 -15.82 17.16 -2.30
CA SER A 65 -16.15 17.75 -0.99
C SER A 65 -14.97 17.84 -0.02
N LYS A 66 -14.06 16.87 -0.04
CA LYS A 66 -12.93 16.74 0.90
C LYS A 66 -11.56 16.92 0.25
N GLY A 67 -11.49 17.02 -1.09
CA GLY A 67 -10.24 17.15 -1.82
C GLY A 67 -9.49 15.82 -1.98
N ILE A 68 -8.18 15.90 -2.12
CA ILE A 68 -7.29 14.74 -2.29
C ILE A 68 -7.15 13.98 -0.96
N PRO A 69 -7.28 12.64 -0.93
CA PRO A 69 -7.14 11.87 0.30
C PRO A 69 -5.72 11.97 0.86
N THR A 70 -5.63 12.20 2.16
CA THR A 70 -4.34 12.26 2.88
C THR A 70 -3.94 10.88 3.39
N VAL A 71 -2.65 10.70 3.70
CA VAL A 71 -2.15 9.47 4.36
C VAL A 71 -2.87 9.23 5.69
N GLN A 72 -3.13 10.30 6.47
CA GLN A 72 -3.89 10.25 7.70
C GLN A 72 -5.30 9.71 7.46
N TYR A 73 -6.04 10.26 6.49
CA TYR A 73 -7.36 9.79 6.13
C TYR A 73 -7.38 8.29 5.79
N CYS A 74 -6.43 7.84 4.96
CA CYS A 74 -6.35 6.43 4.58
C CYS A 74 -6.06 5.53 5.80
N ALA A 75 -5.15 5.93 6.68
CA ALA A 75 -4.83 5.21 7.90
C ALA A 75 -6.05 5.11 8.83
N ASP A 76 -6.77 6.21 9.05
CA ASP A 76 -7.97 6.26 9.89
C ASP A 76 -9.08 5.35 9.36
N GLN A 77 -9.31 5.35 8.03
CA GLN A 77 -10.30 4.46 7.41
C GLN A 77 -9.95 2.97 7.53
N LEU A 78 -8.68 2.66 7.66
CA LEU A 78 -8.18 1.29 7.85
C LEU A 78 -8.01 0.92 9.34
N CYS A 79 -8.38 1.83 10.26
CA CYS A 79 -8.22 1.68 11.73
C CYS A 79 -6.77 1.46 12.15
N LEU A 80 -5.84 2.18 11.51
CA LEU A 80 -4.40 2.11 11.76
C LEU A 80 -3.83 3.47 12.18
N SER A 81 -2.72 3.45 12.91
CA SER A 81 -1.93 4.67 13.08
C SER A 81 -1.23 5.04 11.77
N THR A 82 -1.06 6.35 11.52
CA THR A 82 -0.41 6.86 10.30
C THR A 82 1.01 6.33 10.13
N ASN A 83 1.76 6.19 11.23
CA ASN A 83 3.11 5.67 11.20
C ASN A 83 3.13 4.19 10.78
N TYR A 84 2.31 3.36 11.44
CA TYR A 84 2.24 1.93 11.09
C TYR A 84 1.79 1.70 9.65
N PHE A 85 0.75 2.44 9.20
CA PHE A 85 0.27 2.38 7.82
C PHE A 85 1.37 2.78 6.82
N SER A 86 2.10 3.88 7.07
CA SER A 86 3.17 4.36 6.20
C SER A 86 4.32 3.38 6.09
N ASP A 87 4.75 2.79 7.22
CA ASP A 87 5.81 1.79 7.27
C ASP A 87 5.41 0.51 6.54
N LEU A 88 4.16 0.08 6.72
CA LEU A 88 3.61 -1.10 6.07
C LEU A 88 3.57 -0.92 4.55
N VAL A 89 2.96 0.17 4.05
CA VAL A 89 2.90 0.45 2.62
C VAL A 89 4.31 0.51 2.03
N LYS A 90 5.25 1.19 2.69
CA LYS A 90 6.64 1.27 2.24
C LYS A 90 7.33 -0.09 2.19
N LYS A 91 7.09 -0.94 3.19
CA LYS A 91 7.66 -2.29 3.25
C LYS A 91 7.15 -3.18 2.12
N GLU A 92 5.84 -3.18 1.88
CA GLU A 92 5.20 -4.10 0.93
C GLU A 92 5.31 -3.61 -0.53
N THR A 93 5.34 -2.27 -0.77
CA THR A 93 5.36 -1.71 -2.13
C THR A 93 6.71 -1.12 -2.55
N GLY A 94 7.64 -0.94 -1.60
CA GLY A 94 8.89 -0.21 -1.83
C GLY A 94 8.72 1.31 -1.95
N MET A 95 7.49 1.83 -1.91
CA MET A 95 7.16 3.25 -2.07
C MET A 95 6.55 3.83 -0.79
N SER A 96 6.76 5.14 -0.55
CA SER A 96 6.06 5.81 0.55
C SER A 96 4.55 5.84 0.31
N ALA A 97 3.73 5.82 1.38
CA ALA A 97 2.27 5.86 1.28
C ALA A 97 1.76 7.06 0.46
N ILE A 98 2.37 8.25 0.61
CA ILE A 98 2.02 9.43 -0.18
C ILE A 98 2.29 9.22 -1.68
N LYS A 99 3.41 8.57 -2.02
CA LYS A 99 3.77 8.31 -3.43
C LYS A 99 2.81 7.27 -4.03
N HIS A 100 2.41 6.26 -3.26
CA HIS A 100 1.43 5.28 -3.70
C HIS A 100 0.05 5.92 -3.97
N ILE A 101 -0.42 6.80 -3.07
CA ILE A 101 -1.64 7.59 -3.27
C ILE A 101 -1.53 8.44 -4.55
N GLN A 102 -0.41 9.16 -4.72
CA GLN A 102 -0.19 10.00 -5.92
C GLN A 102 -0.20 9.19 -7.21
N GLN A 103 0.41 8.00 -7.21
CA GLN A 103 0.39 7.11 -8.37
C GLN A 103 -1.04 6.68 -8.71
N LYS A 104 -1.82 6.27 -7.71
CA LYS A 104 -3.22 5.87 -7.91
C LYS A 104 -4.08 7.02 -8.44
N ILE A 105 -3.88 8.24 -7.91
CA ILE A 105 -4.55 9.45 -8.42
C ILE A 105 -4.20 9.67 -9.89
N MET A 106 -2.94 9.48 -10.27
CA MET A 106 -2.47 9.63 -11.65
C MET A 106 -3.16 8.63 -12.58
N ASP A 107 -3.25 7.35 -12.18
CA ASP A 107 -3.88 6.30 -12.98
C ASP A 107 -5.37 6.62 -13.22
N ILE A 108 -6.09 7.06 -12.18
CA ILE A 108 -7.49 7.48 -12.29
C ILE A 108 -7.63 8.75 -13.14
N ALA A 109 -6.72 9.71 -13.01
CA ALA A 109 -6.74 10.92 -13.82
C ALA A 109 -6.54 10.61 -15.32
N LYS A 110 -5.59 9.75 -15.65
CA LYS A 110 -5.36 9.26 -17.02
C LYS A 110 -6.60 8.59 -17.58
N GLU A 111 -7.22 7.68 -16.82
CA GLU A 111 -8.45 7.01 -17.22
C GLU A 111 -9.57 8.01 -17.52
N ARG A 112 -9.80 9.00 -16.65
CA ARG A 112 -10.82 10.04 -16.85
C ARG A 112 -10.52 10.92 -18.07
N ILE A 113 -9.25 11.29 -18.28
CA ILE A 113 -8.84 12.09 -19.44
C ILE A 113 -9.13 11.35 -20.76
N MET A 114 -8.94 10.03 -20.77
CA MET A 114 -9.15 9.19 -21.96
C MET A 114 -10.62 8.89 -22.24
N ASN A 115 -11.37 8.53 -21.20
CA ASN A 115 -12.70 7.92 -21.32
C ASN A 115 -13.86 8.93 -21.28
N THR A 116 -13.58 10.23 -21.12
CA THR A 116 -14.63 11.24 -20.99
C THR A 116 -14.45 12.42 -21.93
N GLN A 117 -15.59 13.00 -22.36
CA GLN A 117 -15.62 14.28 -23.11
C GLN A 117 -15.54 15.51 -22.17
N LYS A 118 -15.31 15.28 -20.87
CA LYS A 118 -15.23 16.35 -19.86
C LYS A 118 -14.02 17.25 -20.12
N SER A 119 -14.19 18.52 -19.81
CA SER A 119 -13.07 19.46 -19.80
C SER A 119 -12.04 19.13 -18.72
N ILE A 120 -10.79 19.55 -18.92
CA ILE A 120 -9.74 19.34 -17.90
C ILE A 120 -10.10 20.02 -16.58
N SER A 121 -10.85 21.14 -16.62
CA SER A 121 -11.35 21.80 -15.41
C SER A 121 -12.33 20.89 -14.64
N GLN A 122 -13.30 20.30 -15.32
CA GLN A 122 -14.25 19.38 -14.69
C GLN A 122 -13.55 18.14 -14.11
N ILE A 123 -12.57 17.58 -14.83
CA ILE A 123 -11.78 16.47 -14.31
C ILE A 123 -10.99 16.89 -13.08
N SER A 124 -10.38 18.07 -13.09
CA SER A 124 -9.68 18.62 -11.93
C SER A 124 -10.56 18.69 -10.68
N ASP A 125 -11.79 19.21 -10.83
CA ASP A 125 -12.76 19.32 -9.72
C ASP A 125 -13.17 17.94 -9.20
N GLU A 126 -13.41 16.98 -10.10
CA GLU A 126 -13.73 15.59 -9.75
C GLU A 126 -12.55 14.84 -9.12
N MET A 127 -11.32 15.25 -9.41
CA MET A 127 -10.12 14.70 -8.79
C MET A 127 -9.80 15.35 -7.42
N GLY A 128 -10.58 16.36 -7.01
CA GLY A 128 -10.43 17.01 -5.71
C GLY A 128 -9.36 18.11 -5.66
N PHE A 129 -8.97 18.64 -6.81
CA PHE A 129 -8.08 19.81 -6.86
C PHE A 129 -8.88 21.09 -6.75
N GLN A 130 -8.49 21.96 -5.84
CA GLN A 130 -9.16 23.25 -5.62
C GLN A 130 -9.13 24.18 -6.85
N TYR A 131 -8.05 24.10 -7.64
CA TYR A 131 -7.85 24.89 -8.85
C TYR A 131 -7.34 24.05 -10.01
N PRO A 132 -7.87 24.20 -11.24
CA PRO A 132 -7.42 23.46 -12.41
C PRO A 132 -5.93 23.62 -12.74
N GLN A 133 -5.35 24.79 -12.40
CA GLN A 133 -3.92 25.04 -12.62
C GLN A 133 -3.04 24.15 -11.71
N HIS A 134 -3.49 23.84 -10.48
CA HIS A 134 -2.78 22.94 -9.58
C HIS A 134 -2.78 21.52 -10.12
N PHE A 135 -3.92 21.05 -10.63
CA PHE A 135 -4.02 19.76 -11.33
C PHE A 135 -3.08 19.69 -12.53
N THR A 136 -3.12 20.71 -13.42
CA THR A 136 -2.27 20.75 -14.61
C THR A 136 -0.78 20.73 -14.27
N ARG A 137 -0.34 21.50 -13.27
CA ARG A 137 1.06 21.50 -12.81
C ARG A 137 1.47 20.17 -12.20
N TRP A 138 0.61 19.59 -11.36
CA TRP A 138 0.85 18.32 -10.71
C TRP A 138 0.93 17.19 -11.75
N PHE A 139 -0.02 17.15 -12.69
CA PHE A 139 -0.03 16.16 -13.78
C PHE A 139 1.24 16.25 -14.64
N LYS A 140 1.61 17.47 -15.07
CA LYS A 140 2.82 17.70 -15.84
C LYS A 140 4.09 17.30 -15.09
N LYS A 141 4.14 17.54 -13.78
CA LYS A 141 5.28 17.13 -12.94
C LYS A 141 5.44 15.62 -12.86
N MET A 142 4.33 14.89 -12.85
CA MET A 142 4.32 13.42 -12.69
C MET A 142 4.46 12.69 -14.02
N GLU A 143 3.85 13.19 -15.10
CA GLU A 143 3.76 12.53 -16.41
C GLU A 143 4.71 13.13 -17.46
N GLY A 144 5.21 14.34 -17.26
CA GLY A 144 6.07 15.05 -18.21
C GLY A 144 5.32 15.93 -19.20
N CYS A 145 4.05 15.69 -19.47
CA CYS A 145 3.20 16.47 -20.35
C CYS A 145 1.94 17.01 -19.66
N THR A 146 1.29 18.01 -20.22
CA THR A 146 0.02 18.55 -19.71
C THR A 146 -1.15 17.56 -19.97
N PRO A 147 -2.25 17.64 -19.19
CA PRO A 147 -3.44 16.80 -19.42
C PRO A 147 -4.01 16.94 -20.85
N ASN A 148 -3.96 18.13 -21.45
CA ASN A 148 -4.40 18.35 -22.82
C ASN A 148 -3.47 17.72 -23.86
N GLU A 149 -2.16 17.84 -23.68
CA GLU A 149 -1.16 17.19 -24.52
C GLU A 149 -1.34 15.67 -24.46
N TYR A 150 -1.47 15.12 -23.25
CA TYR A 150 -1.73 13.70 -23.02
C TYR A 150 -2.98 13.21 -23.76
N ARG A 151 -4.11 13.91 -23.63
CA ARG A 151 -5.35 13.60 -24.37
C ARG A 151 -5.14 13.59 -25.87
N ASN A 152 -4.46 14.61 -26.41
CA ASN A 152 -4.24 14.75 -27.85
C ASN A 152 -3.31 13.67 -28.41
N GLU A 153 -2.31 13.25 -27.66
CA GLU A 153 -1.41 12.16 -28.07
C GLU A 153 -2.15 10.84 -28.19
N ILE A 154 -3.03 10.52 -27.25
CA ILE A 154 -3.82 9.28 -27.28
C ILE A 154 -4.81 9.30 -28.45
N ILE A 155 -5.49 10.42 -28.67
CA ILE A 155 -6.41 10.55 -29.82
C ILE A 155 -5.65 10.32 -31.13
N LYS A 156 -4.44 10.84 -31.30
CA LYS A 156 -3.61 10.60 -32.48
C LYS A 156 -3.21 9.14 -32.64
N GLN A 157 -2.88 8.45 -31.53
CA GLN A 157 -2.53 7.02 -31.55
C GLN A 157 -3.73 6.11 -31.88
N ALA A 158 -4.95 6.52 -31.53
CA ALA A 158 -6.18 5.75 -31.80
C ALA A 158 -6.67 5.90 -33.26
N ILE A 159 -6.18 6.90 -34.01
CA ILE A 159 -6.58 7.18 -35.39
C ILE A 159 -5.59 6.59 -36.43
N ASN A 160 -4.36 6.23 -35.98
CA ASN A 160 -3.33 5.57 -36.79
C ASN A 160 -3.40 4.05 -36.67
#